data_4e6461516c23e6af0513265961b10199
#
_entry.id   4e6461516c23e6af0513265961b10199
#
_cell.length_a   1.000
_cell.length_b   1.000
_cell.length_c   1.000
_cell.angle_alpha   90.00
_cell.angle_beta   90.00
_cell.angle_gamma   90.00
#
_symmetry.space_group_name_H-M   'P 1'
#
loop_
_entity.id
_entity.type
_entity.pdbx_description
1 polymer ?
#
loop_
_entity_poly.entity_id
_entity_poly.type
_entity_poly.pdbx_seq_one_letter_code
_entity_poly.pdbx_strand_id
1 'polypeptide(L)'
;MNQMKIEDVIVRVSADDPSRVVEEQRIVLLKEETGERLLPIWMGATDGNALAFRLTGDSPPRPVTSDLMVELLRVTGGRIERVVITALRDKTFYAVVVVAVDGRTEELDARPSDAMNLAIRIGAPVLVDEKVLDEAGSTRNLLPDKLDCDAEDVLMDLLPGRWTSLSAELLQSLHAPPGTSGGAR
;
A
#
# COMPACT_ATOMS: atom_id res chain seq x y z
N MET A 1 2.53 12.64 15.29
CA MET A 1 1.83 11.51 14.62
C MET A 1 0.89 12.09 13.59
N ASN A 2 1.04 11.69 12.33
CA ASN A 2 0.23 12.19 11.23
C ASN A 2 -0.59 11.05 10.67
N GLN A 3 -1.86 11.31 10.43
CA GLN A 3 -2.75 10.35 9.81
C GLN A 3 -2.50 10.33 8.30
N MET A 4 -2.33 9.14 7.78
CA MET A 4 -2.02 8.90 6.37
C MET A 4 -3.10 8.03 5.74
N LYS A 5 -3.39 8.30 4.49
CA LYS A 5 -4.20 7.45 3.63
C LYS A 5 -3.29 6.58 2.77
N ILE A 6 -3.63 5.31 2.60
CA ILE A 6 -2.99 4.48 1.60
C ILE A 6 -3.57 4.91 0.25
N GLU A 7 -2.77 5.63 -0.53
CA GLU A 7 -3.23 6.24 -1.78
C GLU A 7 -3.17 5.27 -2.95
N ASP A 8 -2.02 4.62 -3.12
CA ASP A 8 -1.82 3.67 -4.22
C ASP A 8 -0.69 2.68 -3.92
N VAL A 9 -0.60 1.65 -4.77
CA VAL A 9 0.54 0.74 -4.88
C VAL A 9 1.06 0.81 -6.30
N ILE A 10 2.33 1.16 -6.46
CA ILE A 10 2.95 1.31 -7.77
C ILE A 10 3.99 0.21 -8.02
N VAL A 11 4.19 -0.09 -9.29
CA VAL A 11 5.16 -1.07 -9.78
C VAL A 11 6.05 -0.46 -10.85
N ARG A 12 7.29 -0.91 -10.92
CA ARG A 12 8.21 -0.51 -11.99
C ARG A 12 7.98 -1.36 -13.22
N VAL A 13 7.83 -0.71 -14.36
CA VAL A 13 7.64 -1.36 -15.65
C VAL A 13 8.83 -1.13 -16.58
N SER A 14 8.94 -1.93 -17.63
CA SER A 14 9.98 -1.77 -18.65
C SER A 14 9.77 -0.47 -19.43
N ALA A 15 10.87 0.23 -19.76
CA ALA A 15 10.83 1.39 -20.63
C ALA A 15 10.37 1.03 -22.06
N ASP A 16 10.73 -0.19 -22.52
CA ASP A 16 10.43 -0.65 -23.88
C ASP A 16 9.05 -1.33 -24.00
N ASP A 17 8.54 -1.87 -22.87
CA ASP A 17 7.24 -2.55 -22.81
C ASP A 17 6.55 -2.25 -21.48
N PRO A 18 5.62 -1.30 -21.44
CA PRO A 18 4.88 -0.92 -20.23
C PRO A 18 4.07 -2.06 -19.59
N SER A 19 3.72 -3.09 -20.36
CA SER A 19 3.01 -4.25 -19.84
C SER A 19 3.91 -5.21 -19.04
N ARG A 20 5.24 -5.00 -19.13
CA ARG A 20 6.23 -5.85 -18.47
C ARG A 20 6.73 -5.24 -17.18
N VAL A 21 6.31 -5.79 -16.06
CA VAL A 21 6.87 -5.47 -14.72
C VAL A 21 8.32 -5.97 -14.65
N VAL A 22 9.26 -5.09 -14.30
CA VAL A 22 10.70 -5.38 -14.24
C VAL A 22 11.24 -5.53 -12.83
N GLU A 23 10.47 -5.15 -11.82
CA GLU A 23 10.85 -5.31 -10.41
C GLU A 23 9.82 -6.13 -9.65
N GLU A 24 10.32 -7.04 -8.80
CA GLU A 24 9.46 -7.81 -7.90
C GLU A 24 8.94 -6.99 -6.73
N GLN A 25 9.58 -5.85 -6.45
CA GLN A 25 9.14 -4.97 -5.36
C GLN A 25 7.96 -4.10 -5.77
N ARG A 26 7.16 -3.74 -4.77
CA ARG A 26 6.05 -2.80 -4.87
C ARG A 26 6.36 -1.59 -3.99
N ILE A 27 5.86 -0.44 -4.37
CA ILE A 27 5.92 0.75 -3.53
C ILE A 27 4.52 1.15 -3.17
N VAL A 28 4.23 1.17 -1.88
CA VAL A 28 3.02 1.80 -1.36
C VAL A 28 3.25 3.29 -1.21
N LEU A 29 2.31 4.08 -1.67
CA LEU A 29 2.28 5.52 -1.47
C LEU A 29 1.29 5.85 -0.34
N LEU A 30 1.81 6.34 0.77
CA LEU A 30 1.01 6.94 1.84
C LEU A 30 0.93 8.44 1.63
N LYS A 31 -0.27 9.02 1.71
CA LYS A 31 -0.52 10.45 1.60
C LYS A 31 -1.07 10.99 2.92
N GLU A 32 -0.52 12.10 3.35
CA GLU A 32 -1.00 12.80 4.54
C GLU A 32 -2.43 13.31 4.32
N GLU A 33 -3.35 13.03 5.25
CA GLU A 33 -4.76 13.39 5.09
C GLU A 33 -5.00 14.90 5.13
N THR A 34 -4.26 15.60 5.98
CA THR A 34 -4.41 17.05 6.18
C THR A 34 -3.26 17.88 5.61
N GLY A 35 -2.29 17.21 4.96
CA GLY A 35 -1.10 17.83 4.40
C GLY A 35 -0.84 17.40 2.96
N GLU A 36 0.36 17.72 2.49
CA GLU A 36 0.78 17.42 1.11
C GLU A 36 1.92 16.41 1.05
N ARG A 37 2.34 15.88 2.21
CA ARG A 37 3.47 14.93 2.24
C ARG A 37 3.05 13.55 1.78
N LEU A 38 3.94 12.94 1.03
CA LEU A 38 3.86 11.55 0.58
C LEU A 38 5.00 10.75 1.19
N LEU A 39 4.71 9.52 1.56
CA LEU A 39 5.70 8.58 2.09
C LEU A 39 5.70 7.31 1.25
N PRO A 40 6.72 7.07 0.43
CA PRO A 40 6.87 5.82 -0.30
C PRO A 40 7.47 4.74 0.61
N ILE A 41 6.87 3.56 0.64
CA ILE A 41 7.36 2.41 1.40
C ILE A 41 7.47 1.20 0.48
N TRP A 42 8.69 0.65 0.37
CA TRP A 42 8.97 -0.56 -0.42
C TRP A 42 8.48 -1.81 0.30
N MET A 43 7.90 -2.74 -0.44
CA MET A 43 7.44 -4.03 0.07
C MET A 43 7.58 -5.14 -0.97
N GLY A 44 7.49 -6.38 -0.53
CA GLY A 44 7.47 -7.54 -1.41
C GLY A 44 6.23 -7.59 -2.30
N ALA A 45 6.36 -8.25 -3.47
CA ALA A 45 5.28 -8.32 -4.45
C ALA A 45 3.98 -8.91 -3.87
N THR A 46 4.08 -9.97 -3.07
CA THR A 46 2.89 -10.61 -2.46
C THR A 46 2.11 -9.65 -1.58
N ASP A 47 2.81 -8.93 -0.68
CA ASP A 47 2.19 -8.00 0.26
C ASP A 47 1.59 -6.79 -0.48
N GLY A 48 2.32 -6.25 -1.46
CA GLY A 48 1.87 -5.12 -2.26
C GLY A 48 0.69 -5.47 -3.16
N ASN A 49 0.69 -6.63 -3.79
CA ASN A 49 -0.44 -7.10 -4.59
C ASN A 49 -1.71 -7.28 -3.74
N ALA A 50 -1.56 -7.84 -2.52
CA ALA A 50 -2.67 -8.00 -1.58
C ALA A 50 -3.26 -6.66 -1.13
N LEU A 51 -2.42 -5.63 -1.01
CA LEU A 51 -2.83 -4.27 -0.67
C LEU A 51 -3.52 -3.58 -1.86
N ALA A 52 -2.90 -3.64 -3.06
CA ALA A 52 -3.46 -3.09 -4.28
C ALA A 52 -4.85 -3.66 -4.58
N PHE A 53 -5.01 -4.97 -4.44
CA PHE A 53 -6.29 -5.63 -4.64
C PHE A 53 -7.38 -5.10 -3.71
N ARG A 54 -7.05 -4.81 -2.44
CA ARG A 54 -8.01 -4.21 -1.50
C ARG A 54 -8.33 -2.76 -1.81
N LEU A 55 -7.41 -2.01 -2.41
CA LEU A 55 -7.66 -0.64 -2.88
C LEU A 55 -8.68 -0.58 -4.02
N THR A 56 -8.81 -1.65 -4.83
CA THR A 56 -9.86 -1.72 -5.87
C THR A 56 -11.27 -1.90 -5.30
N GLY A 57 -11.41 -2.17 -4.01
CA GLY A 57 -12.69 -2.50 -3.37
C GLY A 57 -13.11 -3.97 -3.50
N ASP A 58 -12.33 -4.77 -4.21
CA ASP A 58 -12.59 -6.19 -4.43
C ASP A 58 -12.04 -7.08 -3.30
N SER A 59 -12.49 -8.31 -3.29
CA SER A 59 -12.01 -9.33 -2.36
C SER A 59 -11.73 -10.63 -3.12
N PRO A 60 -10.62 -11.30 -2.82
CA PRO A 60 -10.33 -12.59 -3.44
C PRO A 60 -11.42 -13.61 -3.09
N PRO A 61 -11.66 -14.63 -3.94
CA PRO A 61 -12.70 -15.64 -3.70
C PRO A 61 -12.46 -16.49 -2.44
N ARG A 62 -11.24 -16.47 -1.93
CA ARG A 62 -10.86 -17.11 -0.66
C ARG A 62 -10.07 -16.14 0.19
N PRO A 63 -10.24 -16.19 1.55
CA PRO A 63 -9.48 -15.34 2.46
C PRO A 63 -7.97 -15.56 2.30
N VAL A 64 -7.22 -14.46 2.24
CA VAL A 64 -5.76 -14.46 2.32
C VAL A 64 -5.30 -14.37 3.77
N THR A 65 -3.99 -14.48 4.02
CA THR A 65 -3.43 -14.49 5.39
C THR A 65 -3.90 -13.31 6.24
N SER A 66 -3.90 -12.09 5.69
CA SER A 66 -4.32 -10.90 6.45
C SER A 66 -5.83 -10.92 6.76
N ASP A 67 -6.67 -11.50 5.89
CA ASP A 67 -8.10 -11.66 6.18
C ASP A 67 -8.30 -12.67 7.33
N LEU A 68 -7.53 -13.77 7.32
CA LEU A 68 -7.56 -14.76 8.39
C LEU A 68 -7.07 -14.16 9.72
N MET A 69 -6.02 -13.33 9.70
CA MET A 69 -5.51 -12.68 10.92
C MET A 69 -6.55 -11.73 11.53
N VAL A 70 -7.23 -10.94 10.72
CA VAL A 70 -8.33 -10.07 11.18
C VAL A 70 -9.45 -10.90 11.80
N GLU A 71 -9.83 -11.99 11.16
CA GLU A 71 -10.91 -12.86 11.67
C GLU A 71 -10.51 -13.58 12.96
N LEU A 72 -9.27 -14.07 13.07
CA LEU A 72 -8.75 -14.66 14.31
C LEU A 72 -8.79 -13.65 15.45
N LEU A 73 -8.38 -12.43 15.22
CA LEU A 73 -8.45 -11.39 16.25
C LEU A 73 -9.91 -11.11 16.65
N ARG A 74 -10.81 -11.01 15.68
CA ARG A 74 -12.24 -10.79 15.93
C ARG A 74 -12.88 -11.90 16.79
N VAL A 75 -12.63 -13.17 16.44
CA VAL A 75 -13.23 -14.31 17.18
C VAL A 75 -12.67 -14.47 18.57
N THR A 76 -11.47 -13.93 18.84
CA THR A 76 -10.86 -13.89 20.19
C THR A 76 -11.27 -12.63 20.98
N GLY A 77 -12.19 -11.81 20.46
CA GLY A 77 -12.68 -10.61 21.13
C GLY A 77 -11.75 -9.40 21.02
N GLY A 78 -10.70 -9.49 20.21
CA GLY A 78 -9.77 -8.41 19.98
C GLY A 78 -10.20 -7.51 18.79
N ARG A 79 -9.63 -6.32 18.74
CA ARG A 79 -9.74 -5.40 17.61
C ARG A 79 -8.45 -4.63 17.40
N ILE A 80 -8.14 -4.30 16.16
CA ILE A 80 -7.07 -3.35 15.83
C ILE A 80 -7.64 -1.94 15.99
N GLU A 81 -6.96 -1.10 16.76
CA GLU A 81 -7.35 0.30 16.95
C GLU A 81 -6.71 1.22 15.91
N ARG A 82 -5.46 0.98 15.61
CA ARG A 82 -4.65 1.73 14.64
C ARG A 82 -3.38 0.97 14.29
N VAL A 83 -2.72 1.39 13.24
CA VAL A 83 -1.34 0.99 12.94
C VAL A 83 -0.46 2.22 12.91
N VAL A 84 0.81 2.07 13.27
CA VAL A 84 1.75 3.19 13.36
C VAL A 84 3.07 2.79 12.69
N ILE A 85 3.52 3.60 11.74
CA ILE A 85 4.90 3.54 11.25
C ILE A 85 5.76 4.36 12.21
N THR A 86 6.58 3.69 12.99
CA THR A 86 7.22 4.26 14.18
C THR A 86 8.62 4.77 13.96
N ALA A 87 9.36 4.18 13.02
CA ALA A 87 10.76 4.53 12.78
C ALA A 87 11.23 4.16 11.37
N LEU A 88 12.27 4.84 10.93
CA LEU A 88 13.14 4.44 9.83
C LEU A 88 14.54 4.25 10.41
N ARG A 89 15.14 3.07 10.23
CA ARG A 89 16.50 2.74 10.72
C ARG A 89 17.20 1.89 9.65
N ASP A 90 18.38 2.28 9.27
CA ASP A 90 19.17 1.56 8.26
C ASP A 90 18.37 1.23 6.99
N LYS A 91 17.60 2.20 6.49
CA LYS A 91 16.68 2.07 5.34
C LYS A 91 15.54 1.09 5.54
N THR A 92 15.26 0.68 6.78
CA THR A 92 14.17 -0.23 7.12
C THR A 92 13.12 0.50 7.94
N PHE A 93 11.87 0.48 7.46
CA PHE A 93 10.73 1.01 8.19
C PHE A 93 10.24 0.01 9.24
N TYR A 94 9.91 0.52 10.41
CA TYR A 94 9.33 -0.24 11.53
C TYR A 94 7.89 0.20 11.75
N ALA A 95 7.06 -0.74 12.14
CA ALA A 95 5.67 -0.47 12.45
C ALA A 95 5.19 -1.23 13.68
N VAL A 96 4.10 -0.76 14.26
CA VAL A 96 3.36 -1.48 15.30
C VAL A 96 1.88 -1.53 14.93
N VAL A 97 1.25 -2.63 15.30
CA VAL A 97 -0.21 -2.80 15.26
C VAL A 97 -0.70 -2.64 16.69
N VAL A 98 -1.54 -1.66 16.93
CA VAL A 98 -2.14 -1.41 18.24
C VAL A 98 -3.46 -2.16 18.31
N VAL A 99 -3.53 -3.13 19.22
CA VAL A 99 -4.70 -3.99 19.40
C VAL A 99 -5.30 -3.79 20.79
N ALA A 100 -6.62 -3.84 20.86
CA ALA A 100 -7.35 -3.91 22.12
C ALA A 100 -7.94 -5.31 22.28
N VAL A 101 -7.67 -5.93 23.42
CA VAL A 101 -8.18 -7.25 23.81
C VAL A 101 -8.38 -7.29 25.31
N ASP A 102 -9.50 -7.81 25.78
CA ASP A 102 -9.84 -7.94 27.21
C ASP A 102 -9.68 -6.63 28.01
N GLY A 103 -10.01 -5.49 27.40
CA GLY A 103 -9.91 -4.16 28.01
C GLY A 103 -8.48 -3.62 28.14
N ARG A 104 -7.51 -4.28 27.55
CA ARG A 104 -6.10 -3.86 27.49
C ARG A 104 -5.74 -3.47 26.07
N THR A 105 -4.82 -2.52 25.96
CA THR A 105 -4.22 -2.13 24.68
C THR A 105 -2.78 -2.65 24.65
N GLU A 106 -2.44 -3.36 23.58
CA GLU A 106 -1.12 -3.92 23.35
C GLU A 106 -0.56 -3.41 22.02
N GLU A 107 0.75 -3.19 21.97
CA GLU A 107 1.48 -2.82 20.78
C GLU A 107 2.27 -4.02 20.27
N LEU A 108 1.94 -4.47 19.08
CA LEU A 108 2.59 -5.60 18.43
C LEU A 108 3.56 -5.12 17.37
N ASP A 109 4.83 -5.50 17.46
CA ASP A 109 5.81 -5.26 16.41
C ASP A 109 5.38 -5.91 15.10
N ALA A 110 5.49 -5.17 14.00
CA ALA A 110 5.05 -5.61 12.70
C ALA A 110 5.87 -4.98 11.58
N ARG A 111 5.95 -5.67 10.45
CA ARG A 111 6.42 -5.00 9.23
C ARG A 111 5.36 -4.00 8.74
N PRO A 112 5.77 -2.87 8.13
CA PRO A 112 4.82 -1.92 7.54
C PRO A 112 3.81 -2.56 6.59
N SER A 113 4.26 -3.52 5.75
CA SER A 113 3.39 -4.25 4.83
C SER A 113 2.29 -5.03 5.53
N ASP A 114 2.60 -5.71 6.63
CA ASP A 114 1.62 -6.45 7.42
C ASP A 114 0.62 -5.50 8.09
N ALA A 115 1.13 -4.46 8.76
CA ALA A 115 0.32 -3.46 9.43
C ALA A 115 -0.68 -2.78 8.48
N MET A 116 -0.23 -2.33 7.31
CA MET A 116 -1.08 -1.69 6.30
C MET A 116 -2.10 -2.66 5.70
N ASN A 117 -1.69 -3.92 5.45
CA ASN A 117 -2.62 -4.95 4.98
C ASN A 117 -3.72 -5.28 5.99
N LEU A 118 -3.44 -5.20 7.29
CA LEU A 118 -4.46 -5.32 8.33
C LEU A 118 -5.34 -4.08 8.38
N ALA A 119 -4.74 -2.89 8.39
CA ALA A 119 -5.46 -1.62 8.50
C ALA A 119 -6.50 -1.42 7.41
N ILE A 120 -6.12 -1.64 6.12
CA ILE A 120 -7.04 -1.43 4.99
C ILE A 120 -8.25 -2.37 5.02
N ARG A 121 -8.14 -3.54 5.64
CA ARG A 121 -9.22 -4.53 5.71
C ARG A 121 -10.34 -4.15 6.66
N ILE A 122 -10.00 -3.39 7.68
CA ILE A 122 -10.93 -3.03 8.75
C ILE A 122 -11.16 -1.52 8.84
N GLY A 123 -10.54 -0.73 7.97
CA GLY A 123 -10.61 0.73 8.00
C GLY A 123 -9.93 1.35 9.22
N ALA A 124 -8.91 0.69 9.79
CA ALA A 124 -8.17 1.25 10.90
C ALA A 124 -7.27 2.40 10.44
N PRO A 125 -7.08 3.45 11.27
CA PRO A 125 -6.18 4.55 10.98
C PRO A 125 -4.74 4.08 10.79
N VAL A 126 -4.08 4.62 9.77
CA VAL A 126 -2.63 4.48 9.54
C VAL A 126 -1.98 5.77 9.99
N LEU A 127 -1.12 5.69 10.99
CA LEU A 127 -0.38 6.83 11.53
C LEU A 127 1.10 6.70 11.20
N VAL A 128 1.77 7.83 11.04
CA VAL A 128 3.21 7.89 10.82
C VAL A 128 3.84 8.86 11.82
N ASP A 129 4.96 8.47 12.43
CA ASP A 129 5.71 9.36 13.30
C ASP A 129 6.27 10.53 12.51
N GLU A 130 6.26 11.75 13.10
CA GLU A 130 6.75 12.96 12.45
C GLU A 130 8.19 12.82 11.96
N LYS A 131 9.05 12.20 12.75
CA LYS A 131 10.46 11.99 12.38
C LYS A 131 10.62 11.12 11.13
N VAL A 132 9.74 10.14 10.94
CA VAL A 132 9.75 9.31 9.73
C VAL A 132 9.35 10.12 8.51
N LEU A 133 8.34 11.00 8.66
CA LEU A 133 7.92 11.89 7.59
C LEU A 133 8.98 12.95 7.27
N ASP A 134 9.67 13.47 8.28
CA ASP A 134 10.75 14.43 8.08
C ASP A 134 11.96 13.81 7.37
N GLU A 135 12.24 12.53 7.64
CA GLU A 135 13.38 11.82 7.07
C GLU A 135 13.10 11.26 5.65
N ALA A 136 11.92 10.71 5.44
CA ALA A 136 11.58 9.95 4.23
C ALA A 136 10.35 10.46 3.47
N GLY A 137 9.62 11.42 4.04
CA GLY A 137 8.49 12.05 3.38
C GLY A 137 8.94 13.06 2.32
N SER A 138 8.15 13.21 1.28
CA SER A 138 8.35 14.23 0.25
C SER A 138 7.12 15.10 0.13
N THR A 139 7.29 16.39 -0.15
CA THR A 139 6.16 17.30 -0.35
C THR A 139 5.60 17.16 -1.77
N ARG A 140 4.31 17.34 -1.90
CA ARG A 140 3.54 17.22 -3.16
C ARG A 140 4.03 18.14 -4.29
N ASN A 141 4.84 19.16 -3.99
CA ASN A 141 5.43 20.03 -5.02
C ASN A 141 6.38 19.29 -5.99
N LEU A 142 6.69 18.03 -5.67
CA LEU A 142 7.43 17.10 -6.52
C LEU A 142 6.49 16.14 -7.28
N LEU A 143 5.13 16.24 -7.07
CA LEU A 143 4.15 15.38 -7.74
C LEU A 143 3.18 16.23 -8.57
N PRO A 144 2.92 15.95 -9.86
CA PRO A 144 1.92 16.65 -10.65
C PRO A 144 0.52 16.56 -10.01
N ASP A 145 -0.29 17.60 -10.21
CA ASP A 145 -1.63 17.77 -9.59
C ASP A 145 -2.67 16.69 -9.94
N LYS A 146 -2.30 15.73 -10.76
CA LYS A 146 -3.11 14.58 -11.13
C LYS A 146 -2.26 13.32 -11.17
N LEU A 147 -2.62 12.34 -10.37
CA LEU A 147 -2.31 10.92 -10.59
C LEU A 147 -3.12 10.38 -11.80
N ASP A 148 -3.40 11.25 -12.78
CA ASP A 148 -3.88 10.87 -14.10
C ASP A 148 -2.65 10.58 -14.94
N CYS A 149 -2.31 9.31 -15.09
CA CYS A 149 -1.38 8.73 -16.08
C CYS A 149 0.06 9.29 -16.17
N ASP A 150 0.32 10.50 -15.69
CA ASP A 150 1.60 11.21 -15.74
C ASP A 150 2.32 11.31 -14.38
N ALA A 151 2.01 10.42 -13.45
CA ALA A 151 2.80 10.23 -12.22
C ALA A 151 4.28 9.88 -12.51
N GLU A 152 4.59 9.66 -13.78
CA GLU A 152 5.93 9.34 -14.28
C GLU A 152 6.94 10.44 -13.94
N ASP A 153 6.60 11.74 -14.10
CA ASP A 153 7.59 12.83 -14.02
C ASP A 153 8.07 13.11 -12.60
N VAL A 154 7.29 12.79 -11.59
CA VAL A 154 7.58 13.13 -10.20
C VAL A 154 8.23 12.01 -9.44
N LEU A 155 7.80 10.79 -9.75
CA LEU A 155 8.51 9.61 -9.26
C LEU A 155 9.89 9.47 -9.92
N MET A 156 10.11 10.10 -11.08
CA MET A 156 11.39 10.11 -11.79
C MET A 156 12.50 10.79 -10.98
N ASP A 157 12.21 11.86 -10.24
CA ASP A 157 13.20 12.53 -9.39
C ASP A 157 13.51 11.77 -8.09
N LEU A 158 12.51 11.07 -7.56
CA LEU A 158 12.65 10.27 -6.34
C LEU A 158 13.00 8.80 -6.62
N LEU A 159 12.51 8.27 -7.73
CA LEU A 159 12.59 6.85 -8.09
C LEU A 159 12.89 6.71 -9.59
N PRO A 160 14.16 6.61 -10.00
CA PRO A 160 14.51 6.51 -11.41
C PRO A 160 13.89 5.26 -12.05
N GLY A 161 13.15 5.47 -13.15
CA GLY A 161 12.48 4.40 -13.90
C GLY A 161 11.04 4.73 -14.24
N ARG A 162 10.38 3.85 -14.98
CA ARG A 162 8.97 3.98 -15.35
C ARG A 162 8.09 3.23 -14.35
N TRP A 163 7.10 3.91 -13.78
CA TRP A 163 6.22 3.38 -12.75
C TRP A 163 4.76 3.44 -13.21
N THR A 164 3.94 2.52 -12.76
CA THR A 164 2.49 2.49 -13.02
C THR A 164 1.72 2.11 -11.77
N SER A 165 0.47 2.56 -11.68
CA SER A 165 -0.46 2.16 -10.62
C SER A 165 -0.86 0.71 -10.79
N LEU A 166 -0.56 -0.11 -9.80
CA LEU A 166 -1.01 -1.52 -9.77
C LEU A 166 -2.52 -1.61 -9.53
N SER A 167 -3.07 -0.72 -8.72
CA SER A 167 -4.51 -0.69 -8.45
C SER A 167 -5.30 -0.35 -9.71
N ALA A 168 -4.85 0.62 -10.51
CA ALA A 168 -5.47 0.98 -11.78
C ALA A 168 -5.39 -0.16 -12.81
N GLU A 169 -4.25 -0.85 -12.92
CA GLU A 169 -4.10 -2.00 -13.82
C GLU A 169 -5.01 -3.17 -13.42
N LEU A 170 -5.13 -3.46 -12.11
CA LEU A 170 -6.04 -4.47 -11.61
C LEU A 170 -7.50 -4.13 -11.95
N LEU A 171 -7.93 -2.89 -11.75
CA LEU A 171 -9.28 -2.43 -12.11
C LEU A 171 -9.54 -2.62 -13.60
N GLN A 172 -8.60 -2.26 -14.47
CA GLN A 172 -8.74 -2.46 -15.92
C GLN A 172 -8.86 -3.94 -16.29
N SER A 173 -8.07 -4.81 -15.65
CA SER A 173 -8.11 -6.24 -15.91
C SER A 173 -9.41 -6.91 -15.43
N LEU A 174 -9.99 -6.45 -14.34
CA LEU A 174 -11.24 -6.96 -13.79
C LEU A 174 -12.47 -6.53 -14.61
N HIS A 175 -12.41 -5.35 -15.25
CA HIS A 175 -13.49 -4.81 -16.07
C HIS A 175 -13.29 -5.08 -17.57
N ALA A 176 -12.19 -5.71 -17.98
CA ALA A 176 -12.00 -6.12 -19.36
C ALA A 176 -13.08 -7.17 -19.74
N PRO A 177 -13.78 -7.00 -20.86
CA PRO A 177 -14.71 -8.03 -21.34
C PRO A 177 -13.94 -9.34 -21.54
N PRO A 178 -14.55 -10.50 -21.23
CA PRO A 178 -13.88 -11.79 -21.41
C PRO A 178 -13.40 -11.87 -22.86
N GLY A 179 -12.07 -11.98 -23.00
CA GLY A 179 -11.40 -11.95 -24.30
C GLY A 179 -12.05 -12.92 -25.25
N THR A 180 -12.44 -12.45 -26.42
CA THR A 180 -12.69 -13.27 -27.59
C THR A 180 -11.39 -13.99 -27.92
N SER A 181 -11.25 -15.21 -27.39
CA SER A 181 -10.23 -16.14 -27.82
C SER A 181 -10.49 -16.41 -29.30
N GLY A 182 -9.84 -15.62 -30.15
CA GLY A 182 -9.83 -15.81 -31.58
C GLY A 182 -9.26 -17.19 -31.86
N GLY A 183 -10.11 -18.12 -32.19
CA GLY A 183 -9.71 -19.40 -32.76
C GLY A 183 -8.94 -19.11 -34.04
N ALA A 184 -7.65 -19.43 -34.04
CA ALA A 184 -6.90 -19.67 -35.25
C ALA A 184 -7.01 -21.17 -35.56
N ARG A 185 -7.63 -21.44 -36.68
CA ARG A 185 -7.60 -22.75 -37.32
C ARG A 185 -6.21 -23.05 -37.88
#